data_b67f53a69c48d023f9021074a2b7aaad
#
_entry.id   b67f53a69c48d023f9021074a2b7aaad
#
_cell.length_a   1.000
_cell.length_b   1.000
_cell.length_c   1.000
_cell.angle_alpha   90.00
_cell.angle_beta   90.00
_cell.angle_gamma   90.00
#
_symmetry.space_group_name_H-M   'P 1'
#
loop_
_entity.id
_entity.type
_entity.pdbx_description
1 polymer ?
#
loop_
_entity_poly.entity_id
_entity_poly.type
_entity_poly.pdbx_seq_one_letter_code
_entity_poly.pdbx_strand_id
1 'polypeptide(L)'
;IPPGIDTPPIVKAREFAPFNVSAEGYGKFLCEVFDLWLKKDLGKRFVQIIESTVGNLTRRPAGLCVHESVCGHCAVVEKSGDVYRCDRFVFDQYRIGNIMHNNLEQMMESNRAFGEYKLESLPTECLHCSVANLCFGGCPKDRILEQMTIYGVERKNYLCKGYKQFFQHVKSSGIV
;
A
#
# COMPACT_ATOMS: atom_id res chain seq x y z
N ILE A 1 -11.67 -5.86 -9.98
CA ILE A 1 -10.63 -6.91 -9.96
C ILE A 1 -10.59 -7.48 -11.36
N PRO A 2 -9.41 -7.59 -12.00
CA PRO A 2 -9.33 -8.30 -13.26
C PRO A 2 -10.00 -9.67 -13.13
N PRO A 3 -10.75 -10.13 -14.15
CA PRO A 3 -11.39 -11.44 -14.12
C PRO A 3 -10.37 -12.54 -13.79
N GLY A 4 -10.68 -13.40 -12.83
CA GLY A 4 -9.81 -14.51 -12.41
C GLY A 4 -8.84 -14.22 -11.29
N ILE A 5 -8.87 -13.04 -10.67
CA ILE A 5 -8.10 -12.75 -9.45
C ILE A 5 -9.04 -12.74 -8.25
N ASP A 6 -8.92 -13.74 -7.41
CA ASP A 6 -9.63 -13.77 -6.14
C ASP A 6 -9.19 -12.61 -5.25
N THR A 7 -10.17 -11.94 -4.65
CA THR A 7 -9.86 -10.92 -3.65
C THR A 7 -9.19 -11.58 -2.44
N PRO A 8 -8.25 -10.90 -1.77
CA PRO A 8 -7.75 -11.38 -0.49
C PRO A 8 -8.93 -11.77 0.42
N PRO A 9 -8.79 -12.79 1.24
CA PRO A 9 -9.86 -13.20 2.14
C PRO A 9 -10.32 -12.01 2.98
N ILE A 10 -11.64 -11.91 3.14
CA ILE A 10 -12.25 -10.90 4.00
C ILE A 10 -11.90 -11.24 5.43
N VAL A 11 -11.23 -10.34 6.11
CA VAL A 11 -10.96 -10.46 7.54
C VAL A 11 -11.89 -9.49 8.27
N LYS A 12 -12.78 -10.01 9.11
CA LYS A 12 -13.56 -9.17 10.01
C LYS A 12 -12.64 -8.61 11.09
N ALA A 13 -12.89 -7.37 11.52
CA ALA A 13 -12.02 -6.70 12.51
C ALA A 13 -11.80 -7.55 13.78
N ARG A 14 -12.77 -8.39 14.16
CA ARG A 14 -12.67 -9.34 15.30
C ARG A 14 -11.80 -10.58 15.03
N GLU A 15 -11.37 -10.79 13.80
CA GLU A 15 -10.53 -11.94 13.37
C GLU A 15 -9.05 -11.58 13.31
N PHE A 16 -8.69 -10.35 13.62
CA PHE A 16 -7.28 -9.97 13.74
C PHE A 16 -6.64 -10.71 14.91
N ALA A 17 -5.40 -11.15 14.70
CA ALA A 17 -4.61 -11.70 15.78
C ALA A 17 -4.52 -10.71 16.97
N PRO A 18 -4.54 -11.18 18.23
CA PRO A 18 -4.56 -10.30 19.41
C PRO A 18 -3.33 -9.40 19.51
N PHE A 19 -2.25 -9.73 18.82
CA PHE A 19 -1.02 -8.94 18.74
C PHE A 19 -0.99 -8.00 17.51
N ASN A 20 -2.07 -7.92 16.72
CA ASN A 20 -2.11 -7.01 15.59
C ASN A 20 -2.22 -5.57 16.06
N VAL A 21 -1.49 -4.66 15.39
CA VAL A 21 -1.52 -3.24 15.72
C VAL A 21 -2.86 -2.62 15.33
N SER A 22 -3.43 -1.79 16.21
CA SER A 22 -4.59 -0.98 15.84
C SER A 22 -4.19 0.15 14.89
N ALA A 23 -5.14 0.59 14.05
CA ALA A 23 -4.88 1.70 13.12
C ALA A 23 -4.46 2.97 13.86
N GLU A 24 -5.10 3.28 14.97
CA GLU A 24 -4.80 4.43 15.82
C GLU A 24 -3.42 4.32 16.48
N GLY A 25 -3.09 3.14 17.02
CA GLY A 25 -1.77 2.87 17.61
C GLY A 25 -0.64 3.00 16.60
N TYR A 26 -0.86 2.49 15.38
CA TYR A 26 0.09 2.62 14.29
C TYR A 26 0.29 4.08 13.86
N GLY A 27 -0.80 4.85 13.74
CA GLY A 27 -0.72 6.26 13.40
C GLY A 27 0.03 7.07 14.45
N LYS A 28 -0.26 6.84 15.73
CA LYS A 28 0.46 7.48 16.85
C LYS A 28 1.96 7.16 16.80
N PHE A 29 2.30 5.89 16.66
CA PHE A 29 3.69 5.45 16.53
C PHE A 29 4.42 6.16 15.38
N LEU A 30 3.82 6.24 14.20
CA LEU A 30 4.42 6.91 13.06
C LEU A 30 4.61 8.43 13.28
N CYS A 31 3.66 9.10 13.95
CA CYS A 31 3.81 10.50 14.31
C CYS A 31 4.98 10.72 15.29
N GLU A 32 5.11 9.88 16.30
CA GLU A 32 6.22 9.96 17.28
C GLU A 32 7.58 9.70 16.61
N VAL A 33 7.67 8.71 15.70
CA VAL A 33 8.87 8.45 14.93
C VAL A 33 9.23 9.65 14.05
N PHE A 34 8.24 10.25 13.38
CA PHE A 34 8.45 11.44 12.56
C PHE A 34 8.97 12.63 13.37
N ASP A 35 8.39 12.92 14.53
CA ASP A 35 8.81 14.04 15.38
C ASP A 35 10.25 13.85 15.89
N LEU A 36 10.62 12.62 16.25
CA LEU A 36 12.00 12.29 16.64
C LEU A 36 12.97 12.45 15.46
N TRP A 37 12.59 11.94 14.30
CA TRP A 37 13.39 12.04 13.07
C TRP A 37 13.57 13.50 12.65
N LEU A 38 12.51 14.29 12.64
CA LEU A 38 12.58 15.72 12.30
C LEU A 38 13.52 16.48 13.22
N LYS A 39 13.48 16.19 14.52
CA LYS A 39 14.29 16.87 15.54
C LYS A 39 15.77 16.49 15.52
N LYS A 40 16.09 15.22 15.23
CA LYS A 40 17.43 14.66 15.47
C LYS A 40 18.13 14.12 14.24
N ASP A 41 17.37 13.59 13.30
CA ASP A 41 17.87 12.72 12.24
C ASP A 41 17.62 13.25 10.83
N LEU A 42 16.97 14.40 10.67
CA LEU A 42 16.75 15.06 9.38
C LEU A 42 18.08 15.20 8.61
N GLY A 43 18.13 14.64 7.40
CA GLY A 43 19.31 14.61 6.56
C GLY A 43 20.44 13.67 7.02
N LYS A 44 20.24 12.92 8.11
CA LYS A 44 21.24 11.98 8.66
C LYS A 44 20.80 10.53 8.57
N ARG A 45 19.51 10.24 8.73
CA ARG A 45 18.96 8.88 8.73
C ARG A 45 17.80 8.80 7.77
N PHE A 46 17.83 7.77 6.94
CA PHE A 46 16.74 7.44 6.02
C PHE A 46 15.67 6.61 6.76
N VAL A 47 14.44 7.12 6.78
CA VAL A 47 13.25 6.39 7.26
C VAL A 47 12.27 6.31 6.09
N GLN A 48 12.17 5.15 5.48
CA GLN A 48 11.49 4.93 4.18
C GLN A 48 10.10 5.56 4.10
N ILE A 49 9.23 5.36 5.10
CA ILE A 49 7.87 5.90 5.06
C ILE A 49 7.85 7.43 5.15
N ILE A 50 8.79 8.02 5.89
CA ILE A 50 8.91 9.49 6.01
C ILE A 50 9.41 10.07 4.70
N GLU A 51 10.49 9.54 4.14
CA GLU A 51 11.06 9.98 2.87
C GLU A 51 10.06 9.82 1.70
N SER A 52 9.31 8.72 1.69
CA SER A 52 8.22 8.50 0.74
C SER A 52 7.14 9.57 0.86
N THR A 53 6.77 9.94 2.09
CA THR A 53 5.76 10.98 2.36
C THR A 53 6.24 12.35 1.90
N VAL A 54 7.50 12.72 2.22
CA VAL A 54 8.13 13.96 1.78
C VAL A 54 8.26 13.98 0.25
N GLY A 55 8.62 12.85 -0.36
CA GLY A 55 8.64 12.69 -1.82
C GLY A 55 7.29 13.05 -2.43
N ASN A 56 6.21 12.44 -1.96
CA ASN A 56 4.85 12.73 -2.43
C ASN A 56 4.42 14.19 -2.21
N LEU A 57 4.78 14.80 -1.08
CA LEU A 57 4.51 16.21 -0.81
C LEU A 57 5.26 17.12 -1.79
N THR A 58 6.48 16.77 -2.18
CA THR A 58 7.31 17.52 -3.12
C THR A 58 7.11 17.12 -4.59
N ARG A 59 6.11 16.29 -4.89
CA ARG A 59 5.82 15.75 -6.23
C ARG A 59 6.98 14.95 -6.83
N ARG A 60 7.76 14.29 -5.99
CA ARG A 60 8.78 13.30 -6.38
C ARG A 60 8.20 11.89 -6.23
N PRO A 61 8.76 10.89 -6.91
CA PRO A 61 8.36 9.49 -6.68
C PRO A 61 8.47 9.12 -5.21
N ALA A 62 7.47 8.45 -4.68
CA ALA A 62 7.44 8.03 -3.27
C ALA A 62 8.55 7.01 -2.95
N GLY A 63 8.97 6.21 -3.95
CA GLY A 63 9.94 5.13 -3.75
C GLY A 63 9.43 3.99 -2.87
N LEU A 64 8.13 3.99 -2.58
CA LEU A 64 7.45 2.97 -1.78
C LEU A 64 6.08 2.69 -2.39
N CYS A 65 5.94 1.55 -3.06
CA CYS A 65 4.74 1.18 -3.82
C CYS A 65 3.42 1.26 -3.03
N VAL A 66 3.50 1.12 -1.70
CA VAL A 66 2.33 1.28 -0.80
C VAL A 66 1.74 2.69 -0.90
N HIS A 67 2.57 3.69 -1.13
CA HIS A 67 2.21 5.12 -1.19
C HIS A 67 2.41 5.73 -2.59
N GLU A 68 2.37 4.91 -3.62
CA GLU A 68 2.29 5.34 -5.02
C GLU A 68 0.92 5.04 -5.61
N SER A 69 0.55 5.75 -6.66
CA SER A 69 -0.76 5.58 -7.34
C SER A 69 -0.91 4.19 -7.96
N VAL A 70 0.17 3.65 -8.48
CA VAL A 70 0.25 2.31 -9.06
C VAL A 70 1.32 1.47 -8.37
N CYS A 71 1.24 0.14 -8.52
CA CYS A 71 2.27 -0.79 -8.08
C CYS A 71 2.69 -1.71 -9.24
N GLY A 72 3.16 -2.95 -9.00
CA GLY A 72 3.48 -3.88 -10.09
C GLY A 72 4.83 -3.63 -10.78
N HIS A 73 5.67 -2.76 -10.22
CA HIS A 73 7.03 -2.51 -10.72
C HIS A 73 8.04 -3.58 -10.33
N CYS A 74 7.71 -4.39 -9.33
CA CYS A 74 8.55 -5.48 -8.83
C CYS A 74 7.77 -6.77 -8.85
N ALA A 75 8.46 -7.87 -9.13
CA ALA A 75 7.99 -9.23 -8.95
C ALA A 75 8.91 -9.96 -7.97
N VAL A 76 8.46 -11.07 -7.41
CA VAL A 76 9.28 -11.92 -6.57
C VAL A 76 9.45 -13.29 -7.24
N VAL A 77 10.64 -13.84 -7.15
CA VAL A 77 10.97 -15.17 -7.67
C VAL A 77 11.23 -16.10 -6.49
N GLU A 78 10.49 -17.19 -6.43
CA GLU A 78 10.69 -18.24 -5.44
C GLU A 78 11.79 -19.24 -5.91
N LYS A 79 12.29 -20.04 -4.98
CA LYS A 79 13.37 -21.03 -5.23
C LYS A 79 13.06 -22.03 -6.35
N SER A 80 11.78 -22.26 -6.63
CA SER A 80 11.30 -23.12 -7.75
C SER A 80 11.44 -22.44 -9.12
N GLY A 81 11.79 -21.15 -9.16
CA GLY A 81 11.74 -20.34 -10.37
C GLY A 81 10.36 -19.73 -10.64
N ASP A 82 9.35 -20.02 -9.82
CA ASP A 82 8.03 -19.43 -9.95
C ASP A 82 8.06 -17.94 -9.62
N VAL A 83 7.38 -17.17 -10.46
CA VAL A 83 7.32 -15.71 -10.37
C VAL A 83 5.95 -15.29 -9.94
N TYR A 84 5.89 -14.45 -8.91
CA TYR A 84 4.66 -13.90 -8.35
C TYR A 84 4.62 -12.37 -8.49
N ARG A 85 3.42 -11.81 -8.42
CA ARG A 85 3.18 -10.37 -8.65
C ARG A 85 3.95 -9.44 -7.73
N CYS A 86 4.14 -9.81 -6.46
CA CYS A 86 5.07 -9.17 -5.52
C CYS A 86 5.23 -10.04 -4.27
N ASP A 87 6.13 -9.65 -3.36
CA ASP A 87 6.40 -10.32 -2.09
C ASP A 87 5.17 -10.47 -1.17
N ARG A 88 4.19 -9.59 -1.31
CA ARG A 88 2.94 -9.63 -0.54
C ARG A 88 1.87 -10.54 -1.15
N PHE A 89 2.03 -10.96 -2.39
CA PHE A 89 1.08 -11.77 -3.16
C PHE A 89 1.70 -13.08 -3.64
N VAL A 90 2.42 -13.78 -2.76
CA VAL A 90 2.98 -15.12 -3.01
C VAL A 90 1.93 -16.18 -2.69
N PHE A 91 0.93 -16.29 -3.58
CA PHE A 91 -0.14 -17.28 -3.55
C PHE A 91 -0.39 -17.77 -4.98
N ASP A 92 -0.84 -18.99 -5.15
CA ASP A 92 -0.96 -19.65 -6.47
C ASP A 92 -1.74 -18.81 -7.49
N GLN A 93 -2.83 -18.15 -7.08
CA GLN A 93 -3.64 -17.27 -7.95
C GLN A 93 -2.91 -16.00 -8.41
N TYR A 94 -1.79 -15.65 -7.80
CA TYR A 94 -0.97 -14.48 -8.16
C TYR A 94 0.35 -14.86 -8.84
N ARG A 95 0.53 -16.16 -9.15
CA ARG A 95 1.65 -16.62 -9.93
C ARG A 95 1.50 -16.15 -11.37
N ILE A 96 2.55 -15.53 -11.92
CA ILE A 96 2.56 -14.97 -13.28
C ILE A 96 3.40 -15.78 -14.25
N GLY A 97 4.10 -16.79 -13.77
CA GLY A 97 4.89 -17.70 -14.60
C GLY A 97 6.06 -18.31 -13.86
N ASN A 98 7.03 -18.78 -14.62
CA ASN A 98 8.29 -19.34 -14.10
C ASN A 98 9.44 -18.86 -14.98
N ILE A 99 10.53 -18.38 -14.38
CA ILE A 99 11.67 -17.79 -15.11
C ILE A 99 12.38 -18.76 -16.05
N MET A 100 12.24 -20.07 -15.80
CA MET A 100 12.85 -21.11 -16.64
C MET A 100 12.04 -21.39 -17.91
N HIS A 101 10.76 -20.98 -17.95
CA HIS A 101 9.82 -21.40 -19.00
C HIS A 101 9.09 -20.25 -19.67
N ASN A 102 9.04 -19.08 -19.04
CA ASN A 102 8.27 -17.94 -19.52
C ASN A 102 9.16 -16.73 -19.78
N ASN A 103 8.72 -15.87 -20.71
CA ASN A 103 9.40 -14.62 -21.02
C ASN A 103 9.19 -13.61 -19.87
N LEU A 104 10.30 -13.10 -19.32
CA LEU A 104 10.26 -12.18 -18.16
C LEU A 104 9.56 -10.84 -18.51
N GLU A 105 9.77 -10.33 -19.73
CA GLU A 105 9.18 -9.06 -20.16
C GLU A 105 7.64 -9.15 -20.19
N GLN A 106 7.09 -10.23 -20.74
CA GLN A 106 5.65 -10.49 -20.77
C GLN A 106 5.07 -10.64 -19.36
N MET A 107 5.80 -11.33 -18.47
CA MET A 107 5.41 -11.45 -17.06
C MET A 107 5.36 -10.07 -16.37
N MET A 108 6.37 -9.22 -16.61
CA MET A 108 6.42 -7.88 -16.02
C MET A 108 5.39 -6.93 -16.62
N GLU A 109 5.04 -7.08 -17.89
CA GLU A 109 3.94 -6.32 -18.51
C GLU A 109 2.58 -6.68 -17.87
N SER A 110 2.31 -7.98 -17.72
CA SER A 110 1.13 -8.45 -16.96
C SER A 110 1.10 -7.94 -15.52
N ASN A 111 2.28 -7.78 -14.91
CA ASN A 111 2.39 -7.28 -13.54
C ASN A 111 2.10 -5.77 -13.44
N ARG A 112 2.51 -4.99 -14.43
CA ARG A 112 2.16 -3.56 -14.53
C ARG A 112 0.64 -3.36 -14.64
N ALA A 113 -0.03 -4.12 -15.50
CA ALA A 113 -1.49 -4.09 -15.64
C ALA A 113 -2.20 -4.42 -14.30
N PHE A 114 -1.68 -5.40 -13.54
CA PHE A 114 -2.17 -5.67 -12.19
C PHE A 114 -1.96 -4.48 -11.24
N GLY A 115 -0.84 -3.77 -11.38
CA GLY A 115 -0.50 -2.62 -10.54
C GLY A 115 -1.41 -1.41 -10.74
N GLU A 116 -1.88 -1.19 -11.96
CA GLU A 116 -2.83 -0.12 -12.31
C GLU A 116 -4.17 -0.30 -11.58
N TYR A 117 -4.60 -1.54 -11.39
CA TYR A 117 -5.81 -1.87 -10.62
C TYR A 117 -5.80 -1.31 -9.19
N LYS A 118 -4.63 -1.01 -8.63
CA LYS A 118 -4.52 -0.39 -7.30
C LYS A 118 -5.30 0.92 -7.22
N LEU A 119 -5.22 1.75 -8.24
CA LEU A 119 -5.91 3.04 -8.31
C LEU A 119 -7.40 2.86 -8.62
N GLU A 120 -7.73 1.97 -9.56
CA GLU A 120 -9.10 1.69 -9.97
C GLU A 120 -9.95 1.10 -8.85
N SER A 121 -9.34 0.34 -7.93
CA SER A 121 -10.01 -0.29 -6.79
C SER A 121 -10.06 0.56 -5.52
N LEU A 122 -9.85 1.88 -5.65
CA LEU A 122 -9.99 2.78 -4.50
C LEU A 122 -11.46 2.89 -4.07
N PRO A 123 -11.75 2.77 -2.76
CA PRO A 123 -13.08 3.06 -2.27
C PRO A 123 -13.43 4.55 -2.46
N THR A 124 -14.72 4.84 -2.64
CA THR A 124 -15.24 6.20 -2.88
C THR A 124 -14.75 7.21 -1.83
N GLU A 125 -14.65 6.79 -0.58
CA GLU A 125 -14.11 7.64 0.51
C GLU A 125 -12.69 8.14 0.22
N CYS A 126 -11.86 7.37 -0.48
CA CYS A 126 -10.50 7.75 -0.81
C CYS A 126 -10.45 8.87 -1.85
N LEU A 127 -11.43 8.96 -2.74
CA LEU A 127 -11.50 10.00 -3.79
C LEU A 127 -11.67 11.40 -3.22
N HIS A 128 -12.28 11.51 -2.03
CA HIS A 128 -12.53 12.79 -1.32
C HIS A 128 -11.62 12.96 -0.09
N CYS A 129 -10.60 12.13 0.07
CA CYS A 129 -9.75 12.15 1.25
C CYS A 129 -8.70 13.26 1.18
N SER A 130 -8.53 14.03 2.26
CA SER A 130 -7.56 15.14 2.34
C SER A 130 -6.09 14.73 2.21
N VAL A 131 -5.80 13.42 2.29
CA VAL A 131 -4.46 12.84 2.15
C VAL A 131 -4.39 11.79 1.02
N ALA A 132 -5.34 11.83 0.09
CA ALA A 132 -5.42 10.85 -1.00
C ALA A 132 -4.11 10.78 -1.80
N ASN A 133 -3.52 11.93 -2.10
CA ASN A 133 -2.27 12.08 -2.86
C ASN A 133 -0.99 11.64 -2.11
N LEU A 134 -1.09 11.28 -0.86
CA LEU A 134 0.02 10.73 -0.05
C LEU A 134 -0.18 9.24 0.23
N CYS A 135 -1.45 8.82 0.33
CA CYS A 135 -1.83 7.49 0.78
C CYS A 135 -2.11 6.52 -0.37
N PHE A 136 -2.83 6.98 -1.41
CA PHE A 136 -3.32 6.16 -2.52
C PHE A 136 -4.03 4.86 -2.06
N GLY A 137 -4.70 4.92 -0.89
CA GLY A 137 -5.40 3.79 -0.28
C GLY A 137 -4.50 2.68 0.27
N GLY A 138 -3.18 2.90 0.33
CA GLY A 138 -2.22 1.90 0.79
C GLY A 138 -2.12 0.67 -0.13
N CYS A 139 -1.58 -0.43 0.39
CA CYS A 139 -1.50 -1.68 -0.37
C CYS A 139 -2.89 -2.31 -0.56
N PRO A 140 -3.25 -2.78 -1.78
CA PRO A 140 -4.51 -3.48 -2.01
C PRO A 140 -4.70 -4.71 -1.10
N LYS A 141 -3.63 -5.41 -0.74
CA LYS A 141 -3.68 -6.54 0.20
C LYS A 141 -4.24 -6.17 1.57
N ASP A 142 -4.04 -4.93 1.99
CA ASP A 142 -4.50 -4.44 3.31
C ASP A 142 -5.91 -3.84 3.26
N ARG A 143 -6.55 -3.82 2.09
CA ARG A 143 -7.94 -3.36 1.91
C ARG A 143 -8.91 -4.48 2.26
N ILE A 144 -8.99 -4.80 3.54
CA ILE A 144 -9.73 -5.95 4.08
C ILE A 144 -10.97 -5.56 4.89
N LEU A 145 -11.17 -4.26 5.17
CA LEU A 145 -12.38 -3.78 5.84
C LEU A 145 -13.47 -3.52 4.82
N GLU A 146 -14.57 -4.26 4.91
CA GLU A 146 -15.74 -4.03 4.07
C GLU A 146 -16.58 -2.85 4.57
N GLN A 147 -17.03 -2.07 3.62
CA GLN A 147 -17.94 -0.96 3.82
C GLN A 147 -19.07 -1.04 2.78
N MET A 148 -20.32 -1.03 3.25
CA MET A 148 -21.47 -0.90 2.37
C MET A 148 -21.61 0.55 1.95
N THR A 149 -21.71 0.78 0.64
CA THR A 149 -21.97 2.09 0.05
C THR A 149 -23.17 1.99 -0.91
N ILE A 150 -23.60 3.13 -1.44
CA ILE A 150 -24.64 3.15 -2.48
C ILE A 150 -24.15 2.50 -3.80
N TYR A 151 -22.86 2.30 -3.95
CA TYR A 151 -22.24 1.64 -5.11
C TYR A 151 -21.96 0.15 -4.87
N GLY A 152 -22.36 -0.39 -3.72
CA GLY A 152 -22.13 -1.78 -3.31
C GLY A 152 -21.08 -1.91 -2.20
N VAL A 153 -20.45 -3.10 -2.15
CA VAL A 153 -19.42 -3.37 -1.15
C VAL A 153 -18.07 -2.84 -1.61
N GLU A 154 -17.52 -1.91 -0.88
CA GLU A 154 -16.17 -1.38 -1.07
C GLU A 154 -15.22 -1.90 0.01
N ARG A 155 -13.92 -1.93 -0.28
CA ARG A 155 -12.89 -2.41 0.64
C ARG A 155 -11.89 -1.32 0.98
N LYS A 156 -11.75 -1.07 2.29
CA LYS A 156 -10.88 -0.06 2.87
C LYS A 156 -9.66 -0.69 3.54
N ASN A 157 -8.55 0.00 3.47
CA ASN A 157 -7.33 -0.38 4.19
C ASN A 157 -7.58 -0.34 5.71
N TYR A 158 -7.20 -1.40 6.41
CA TYR A 158 -7.42 -1.50 7.86
C TYR A 158 -6.60 -0.48 8.67
N LEU A 159 -5.49 0.01 8.13
CA LEU A 159 -4.65 1.07 8.74
C LEU A 159 -5.07 2.49 8.33
N CYS A 160 -6.19 2.66 7.59
CA CYS A 160 -6.61 3.93 7.01
C CYS A 160 -6.61 5.09 8.01
N LYS A 161 -7.15 4.89 9.23
CA LYS A 161 -7.17 5.93 10.26
C LYS A 161 -5.76 6.36 10.68
N GLY A 162 -4.87 5.40 10.85
CA GLY A 162 -3.46 5.65 11.21
C GLY A 162 -2.70 6.37 10.12
N TYR A 163 -2.86 5.94 8.86
CA TYR A 163 -2.26 6.65 7.73
C TYR A 163 -2.77 8.09 7.62
N LYS A 164 -4.08 8.30 7.76
CA LYS A 164 -4.66 9.64 7.71
C LYS A 164 -4.10 10.54 8.80
N GLN A 165 -4.01 10.04 10.04
CA GLN A 165 -3.40 10.73 11.17
C GLN A 165 -1.95 11.12 10.87
N PHE A 166 -1.14 10.15 10.45
CA PHE A 166 0.27 10.36 10.14
C PHE A 166 0.49 11.38 9.01
N PHE A 167 -0.19 11.23 7.88
CA PHE A 167 -0.02 12.16 6.76
C PHE A 167 -0.51 13.58 7.07
N GLN A 168 -1.58 13.71 7.86
CA GLN A 168 -2.04 15.02 8.34
C GLN A 168 -1.00 15.66 9.26
N HIS A 169 -0.42 14.88 10.17
CA HIS A 169 0.63 15.33 11.06
C HIS A 169 1.86 15.84 10.29
N VAL A 170 2.36 15.06 9.32
CA VAL A 170 3.49 15.48 8.47
C VAL A 170 3.15 16.75 7.68
N LYS A 171 1.95 16.86 7.10
CA LYS A 171 1.52 18.09 6.39
C LYS A 171 1.49 19.31 7.30
N SER A 172 1.11 19.16 8.55
CA SER A 172 1.02 20.28 9.51
C SER A 172 2.36 20.69 10.10
N SER A 173 3.40 19.89 9.94
CA SER A 173 4.75 20.18 10.48
C SER A 173 5.48 21.30 9.75
N GLY A 174 5.06 21.65 8.53
CA GLY A 174 5.74 22.65 7.70
C GLY A 174 7.09 22.20 7.16
N ILE A 175 7.34 20.89 7.05
CA ILE A 175 8.60 20.34 6.52
C ILE A 175 8.79 20.63 5.01
N VAL A 176 7.69 20.96 4.32
CA VAL A 176 7.65 21.29 2.88
C VAL A 176 6.81 22.53 2.67
#